data_8744026ed22818804317de74a76723ed
#
_entry.id   8744026ed22818804317de74a76723ed
#
_cell.length_a   1.000
_cell.length_b   1.000
_cell.length_c   1.000
_cell.angle_alpha   90.00
_cell.angle_beta   90.00
_cell.angle_gamma   90.00
#
_symmetry.space_group_name_H-M   'P 1'
#
loop_
_entity.id
_entity.type
_entity.pdbx_description
1 polymer ?
#
loop_
_entity_poly.entity_id
_entity_poly.type
_entity_poly.pdbx_seq_one_letter_code
_entity_poly.pdbx_strand_id
1 'polypeptide(L)'
;MNNYTREDILRMVEEEDVGFIRLQFTDIFGTMKNIAITTSQLEKALDNEIMFDGSSIEGFARVEESDMYLYPNLNTFEIFPWRPQQGKVARLICDVYKPDGTPYESDPRYILKKVMEDAKEMGYEFNVGPELEFFLFHTDDDGLPTTLSHESAGYFDLGPLDLGENARRDMVLTLEDMGFEIESSHHEAAPAQHEIDFRYDEALTTADNIMTFKLVVKTIAKRHGLHATFMPKPKFGINGSGMHLNMSISRDGINVFQDASDEYGLSKEAYCFIGGIMKHMKALTFITNPSVNSYKRLIPGFEAPVYIAWSAKNRTPLIRIPGTRGEYTRVELRNPDPSANPYLALAVCLAAGLDGIKEGTMPPKAVNRNVYEMTDEERKIFGIEKLPGSLIEAAKEFQKDTFIQEILGEDLSRKYIEAKAFEYQDYRIQITDWELEKYLHLL
;
A
#
# COMPACT_ATOMS: atom_id res chain seq x y z
N MET A 1 -21.29 2.34 -2.05
CA MET A 1 -20.93 2.20 -0.60
C MET A 1 -22.17 1.82 0.19
N ASN A 2 -22.05 0.83 1.08
CA ASN A 2 -23.09 0.54 2.05
C ASN A 2 -23.19 1.74 3.01
N ASN A 3 -24.40 2.10 3.40
CA ASN A 3 -24.62 3.16 4.38
C ASN A 3 -25.34 2.56 5.60
N TYR A 4 -24.59 1.70 6.32
CA TYR A 4 -25.13 0.96 7.46
C TYR A 4 -25.35 1.88 8.66
N THR A 5 -26.54 1.75 9.25
CA THR A 5 -26.87 2.34 10.55
C THR A 5 -26.45 1.40 11.70
N ARG A 6 -26.48 1.91 12.93
CA ARG A 6 -26.28 1.10 14.14
C ARG A 6 -27.27 -0.08 14.18
N GLU A 7 -28.53 0.18 13.86
CA GLU A 7 -29.61 -0.80 13.83
C GLU A 7 -29.35 -1.89 12.78
N ASP A 8 -28.78 -1.52 11.64
CA ASP A 8 -28.41 -2.49 10.60
C ASP A 8 -27.32 -3.43 11.10
N ILE A 9 -26.28 -2.93 11.77
CA ILE A 9 -25.23 -3.76 12.34
C ILE A 9 -25.78 -4.73 13.39
N LEU A 10 -26.61 -4.24 14.32
CA LEU A 10 -27.22 -5.09 15.35
C LEU A 10 -28.06 -6.20 14.72
N ARG A 11 -28.90 -5.86 13.73
CA ARG A 11 -29.73 -6.82 12.99
C ARG A 11 -28.88 -7.86 12.25
N MET A 12 -27.86 -7.44 11.47
CA MET A 12 -27.00 -8.36 10.71
C MET A 12 -26.23 -9.31 11.63
N VAL A 13 -25.77 -8.84 12.78
CA VAL A 13 -25.08 -9.69 13.77
C VAL A 13 -25.99 -10.79 14.30
N GLU A 14 -27.30 -10.48 14.55
CA GLU A 14 -28.28 -11.46 14.99
C GLU A 14 -28.69 -12.44 13.88
N GLU A 15 -29.05 -11.92 12.69
CA GLU A 15 -29.51 -12.71 11.54
C GLU A 15 -28.44 -13.68 11.03
N GLU A 16 -27.16 -13.27 11.07
CA GLU A 16 -26.02 -14.03 10.55
C GLU A 16 -25.32 -14.90 11.60
N ASP A 17 -25.85 -15.00 12.82
CA ASP A 17 -25.24 -15.78 13.94
C ASP A 17 -23.76 -15.39 14.18
N VAL A 18 -23.47 -14.09 14.24
CA VAL A 18 -22.11 -13.61 14.54
C VAL A 18 -21.83 -13.74 16.03
N GLY A 19 -20.78 -14.47 16.41
CA GLY A 19 -20.36 -14.67 17.80
C GLY A 19 -19.23 -13.76 18.26
N PHE A 20 -18.37 -13.31 17.32
CA PHE A 20 -17.21 -12.47 17.58
C PHE A 20 -17.08 -11.35 16.56
N ILE A 21 -16.66 -10.18 17.02
CA ILE A 21 -16.38 -9.03 16.17
C ILE A 21 -14.95 -8.56 16.39
N ARG A 22 -14.21 -8.39 15.32
CA ARG A 22 -12.86 -7.87 15.34
C ARG A 22 -12.89 -6.38 15.04
N LEU A 23 -12.51 -5.57 16.02
CA LEU A 23 -12.28 -4.14 15.87
C LEU A 23 -10.85 -3.97 15.35
N GLN A 24 -10.70 -3.67 14.06
CA GLN A 24 -9.43 -3.63 13.35
C GLN A 24 -8.95 -2.18 13.19
N PHE A 25 -7.66 -1.96 13.36
CA PHE A 25 -6.99 -0.70 13.05
C PHE A 25 -5.56 -1.00 12.56
N THR A 26 -4.86 0.00 12.05
CA THR A 26 -3.53 -0.19 11.45
C THR A 26 -2.53 0.70 12.16
N ASP A 27 -1.37 0.13 12.56
CA ASP A 27 -0.27 0.90 13.13
C ASP A 27 0.47 1.73 12.06
N ILE A 28 1.39 2.59 12.50
CA ILE A 28 2.14 3.48 11.60
C ILE A 28 3.00 2.73 10.56
N PHE A 29 3.34 1.47 10.81
CA PHE A 29 4.12 0.63 9.90
C PHE A 29 3.28 -0.19 8.92
N GLY A 30 1.95 -0.04 8.96
CA GLY A 30 1.05 -0.77 8.07
C GLY A 30 0.72 -2.19 8.57
N THR A 31 0.93 -2.48 9.85
CA THR A 31 0.52 -3.75 10.45
C THR A 31 -0.90 -3.65 10.98
N MET A 32 -1.77 -4.56 10.53
CA MET A 32 -3.13 -4.63 11.04
C MET A 32 -3.15 -5.19 12.47
N LYS A 33 -3.76 -4.45 13.37
CA LYS A 33 -4.03 -4.82 14.76
C LYS A 33 -5.53 -5.05 14.96
N ASN A 34 -5.91 -5.75 16.02
CA ASN A 34 -7.33 -5.87 16.37
C ASN A 34 -7.55 -6.16 17.85
N ILE A 35 -8.74 -5.77 18.30
CA ILE A 35 -9.35 -6.26 19.55
C ILE A 35 -10.55 -7.11 19.15
N ALA A 36 -10.66 -8.32 19.70
CA ALA A 36 -11.83 -9.16 19.51
C ALA A 36 -12.79 -8.99 20.68
N ILE A 37 -14.05 -8.73 20.36
CA ILE A 37 -15.14 -8.64 21.34
C ILE A 37 -16.20 -9.70 21.02
N THR A 38 -16.93 -10.11 22.05
CA THR A 38 -18.17 -10.88 21.87
C THR A 38 -19.33 -9.95 21.52
N THR A 39 -20.41 -10.49 20.96
CA THR A 39 -21.60 -9.72 20.60
C THR A 39 -22.24 -9.01 21.79
N SER A 40 -22.06 -9.52 23.03
CA SER A 40 -22.51 -8.83 24.24
C SER A 40 -21.83 -7.48 24.51
N GLN A 41 -20.71 -7.20 23.86
CA GLN A 41 -19.98 -5.93 23.94
C GLN A 41 -20.19 -5.04 22.69
N LEU A 42 -21.02 -5.48 21.75
CA LEU A 42 -21.21 -4.76 20.50
C LEU A 42 -21.79 -3.36 20.70
N GLU A 43 -22.82 -3.22 21.55
CA GLU A 43 -23.40 -1.90 21.83
C GLU A 43 -22.37 -0.92 22.38
N LYS A 44 -21.53 -1.40 23.31
CA LYS A 44 -20.42 -0.61 23.86
C LYS A 44 -19.43 -0.19 22.77
N ALA A 45 -19.15 -1.08 21.81
CA ALA A 45 -18.26 -0.75 20.67
C ALA A 45 -18.91 0.32 19.77
N LEU A 46 -20.21 0.19 19.49
CA LEU A 46 -20.97 1.15 18.66
C LEU A 46 -21.16 2.50 19.37
N ASP A 47 -21.01 2.54 20.70
CA ASP A 47 -20.99 3.77 21.51
C ASP A 47 -19.58 4.36 21.66
N ASN A 48 -18.57 3.80 20.94
CA ASN A 48 -17.18 4.24 20.94
C ASN A 48 -16.48 4.13 22.31
N GLU A 49 -16.88 3.16 23.12
CA GLU A 49 -16.39 2.98 24.50
C GLU A 49 -15.34 1.85 24.65
N ILE A 50 -14.86 1.27 23.55
CA ILE A 50 -13.82 0.24 23.60
C ILE A 50 -12.46 0.92 23.66
N MET A 51 -11.80 0.77 24.78
CA MET A 51 -10.47 1.32 25.08
C MET A 51 -9.38 0.25 24.89
N PHE A 52 -8.20 0.70 24.52
CA PHE A 52 -6.99 -0.12 24.46
C PHE A 52 -5.74 0.67 24.88
N ASP A 53 -4.69 -0.05 25.25
CA ASP A 53 -3.38 0.54 25.57
C ASP A 53 -2.56 0.77 24.29
N GLY A 54 -2.54 2.00 23.82
CA GLY A 54 -1.77 2.40 22.63
C GLY A 54 -0.26 2.41 22.87
N SER A 55 0.21 2.48 24.12
CA SER A 55 1.64 2.52 24.44
C SER A 55 2.35 1.18 24.19
N SER A 56 1.59 0.10 24.15
CA SER A 56 2.08 -1.24 23.84
C SER A 56 2.28 -1.48 22.33
N ILE A 57 1.93 -0.50 21.49
CA ILE A 57 2.09 -0.57 20.03
C ILE A 57 3.27 0.32 19.62
N GLU A 58 4.28 -0.29 19.02
CA GLU A 58 5.49 0.41 18.58
C GLU A 58 5.18 1.62 17.69
N GLY A 59 5.77 2.75 18.04
CA GLY A 59 5.59 4.02 17.31
C GLY A 59 4.22 4.66 17.47
N PHE A 60 3.31 4.12 18.32
CA PHE A 60 1.96 4.63 18.47
C PHE A 60 1.87 5.71 19.56
N ALA A 61 1.47 5.40 20.76
CA ALA A 61 1.32 6.38 21.84
C ALA A 61 2.49 6.34 22.86
N ARG A 62 2.61 7.38 23.69
CA ARG A 62 3.51 7.37 24.85
C ARG A 62 2.83 6.70 26.04
N VAL A 63 3.62 6.25 27.02
CA VAL A 63 3.09 5.61 28.25
C VAL A 63 2.14 6.54 29.01
N GLU A 64 2.41 7.86 28.98
CA GLU A 64 1.59 8.88 29.63
C GLU A 64 0.27 9.17 28.88
N GLU A 65 0.16 8.72 27.64
CA GLU A 65 -1.02 8.91 26.77
C GLU A 65 -1.51 7.54 26.25
N SER A 66 -1.45 6.51 27.10
CA SER A 66 -1.68 5.12 26.69
C SER A 66 -3.12 4.79 26.32
N ASP A 67 -4.07 5.42 27.00
CA ASP A 67 -5.49 5.12 26.81
C ASP A 67 -5.98 5.67 25.47
N MET A 68 -6.37 4.77 24.57
CA MET A 68 -6.91 5.08 23.23
C MET A 68 -8.25 4.40 23.05
N TYR A 69 -9.10 4.95 22.18
CA TYR A 69 -10.43 4.45 21.90
C TYR A 69 -10.57 4.07 20.44
N LEU A 70 -11.34 3.01 20.17
CA LEU A 70 -11.67 2.55 18.82
C LEU A 70 -13.06 3.04 18.44
N TYR A 71 -13.13 3.78 17.32
CA TYR A 71 -14.36 4.31 16.74
C TYR A 71 -14.68 3.54 15.46
N PRO A 72 -15.61 2.54 15.51
CA PRO A 72 -15.91 1.70 14.36
C PRO A 72 -16.54 2.47 13.20
N ASN A 73 -16.02 2.28 11.99
CA ASN A 73 -16.69 2.68 10.76
C ASN A 73 -17.69 1.59 10.35
N LEU A 74 -18.99 1.87 10.50
CA LEU A 74 -20.07 0.90 10.27
C LEU A 74 -20.09 0.37 8.83
N ASN A 75 -19.70 1.18 7.85
CA ASN A 75 -19.67 0.80 6.44
C ASN A 75 -18.58 -0.25 6.12
N THR A 76 -17.69 -0.53 7.07
CA THR A 76 -16.66 -1.55 6.93
C THR A 76 -17.03 -2.89 7.57
N PHE A 77 -18.29 -3.03 8.06
CA PHE A 77 -18.75 -4.31 8.60
C PHE A 77 -18.67 -5.41 7.54
N GLU A 78 -18.00 -6.51 7.91
CA GLU A 78 -17.79 -7.63 7.01
C GLU A 78 -17.68 -8.95 7.77
N ILE A 79 -18.34 -10.01 7.28
CA ILE A 79 -18.28 -11.34 7.86
C ILE A 79 -17.20 -12.14 7.15
N PHE A 80 -16.27 -12.75 7.90
CA PHE A 80 -15.18 -13.54 7.33
C PHE A 80 -15.64 -14.89 6.76
N PRO A 81 -15.62 -15.13 5.44
CA PRO A 81 -16.11 -16.36 4.81
C PRO A 81 -15.35 -17.62 5.25
N TRP A 82 -14.10 -17.47 5.67
CA TRP A 82 -13.24 -18.59 6.10
C TRP A 82 -13.41 -19.00 7.54
N ARG A 83 -14.36 -18.42 8.28
CA ARG A 83 -14.61 -18.76 9.68
C ARG A 83 -15.79 -19.76 9.80
N PRO A 84 -15.99 -20.39 10.98
CA PRO A 84 -17.09 -21.34 11.19
C PRO A 84 -18.44 -20.77 10.84
N GLN A 85 -19.35 -21.64 10.40
CA GLN A 85 -20.75 -21.27 10.07
C GLN A 85 -21.59 -20.99 11.33
N GLN A 86 -21.20 -21.53 12.48
CA GLN A 86 -21.81 -21.21 13.78
C GLN A 86 -20.88 -20.31 14.58
N GLY A 87 -21.44 -19.25 15.17
CA GLY A 87 -20.65 -18.24 15.84
C GLY A 87 -19.68 -17.57 14.89
N LYS A 88 -20.17 -17.09 13.75
CA LYS A 88 -19.37 -16.40 12.73
C LYS A 88 -18.55 -15.27 13.30
N VAL A 89 -17.51 -14.90 12.60
CA VAL A 89 -16.62 -13.79 12.97
C VAL A 89 -16.78 -12.68 11.96
N ALA A 90 -17.15 -11.48 12.45
CA ALA A 90 -17.19 -10.26 11.66
C ALA A 90 -16.02 -9.31 12.02
N ARG A 91 -15.85 -8.28 11.23
CA ARG A 91 -14.91 -7.18 11.54
C ARG A 91 -15.60 -5.83 11.38
N LEU A 92 -15.04 -4.83 12.04
CA LEU A 92 -15.24 -3.40 11.77
C LEU A 92 -13.85 -2.75 11.75
N ILE A 93 -13.57 -1.92 10.76
CA ILE A 93 -12.36 -1.09 10.74
C ILE A 93 -12.64 0.15 11.57
N CYS A 94 -11.69 0.50 12.43
CA CYS A 94 -11.85 1.57 13.40
C CYS A 94 -10.85 2.70 13.14
N ASP A 95 -11.28 3.92 13.39
CA ASP A 95 -10.42 5.07 13.61
C ASP A 95 -9.97 5.08 15.07
N VAL A 96 -8.81 5.67 15.35
CA VAL A 96 -8.27 5.77 16.71
C VAL A 96 -8.48 7.18 17.26
N TYR A 97 -8.97 7.25 18.49
CA TYR A 97 -9.29 8.49 19.19
C TYR A 97 -8.61 8.56 20.54
N LYS A 98 -8.34 9.79 21.01
CA LYS A 98 -7.85 10.09 22.35
C LYS A 98 -8.99 10.11 23.38
N PRO A 99 -8.68 10.04 24.69
CA PRO A 99 -9.71 10.06 25.76
C PRO A 99 -10.58 11.32 25.77
N ASP A 100 -10.11 12.43 25.23
CA ASP A 100 -10.87 13.68 25.12
C ASP A 100 -11.86 13.70 23.95
N GLY A 101 -11.97 12.60 23.19
CA GLY A 101 -12.85 12.46 22.04
C GLY A 101 -12.31 13.13 20.76
N THR A 102 -11.05 13.53 20.74
CA THR A 102 -10.40 14.03 19.51
C THR A 102 -9.70 12.88 18.75
N PRO A 103 -9.64 12.94 17.41
CA PRO A 103 -8.89 11.97 16.63
C PRO A 103 -7.42 11.90 17.07
N TYR A 104 -6.84 10.70 17.03
CA TYR A 104 -5.41 10.54 17.25
C TYR A 104 -4.66 10.95 15.98
N GLU A 105 -3.87 12.02 16.07
CA GLU A 105 -3.25 12.67 14.91
C GLU A 105 -2.24 11.79 14.16
N SER A 106 -1.67 10.80 14.83
CA SER A 106 -0.73 9.82 14.22
C SER A 106 -1.42 8.55 13.75
N ASP A 107 -2.76 8.46 13.78
CA ASP A 107 -3.50 7.37 13.14
C ASP A 107 -3.37 7.48 11.61
N PRO A 108 -2.77 6.47 10.92
CA PRO A 108 -2.60 6.51 9.48
C PRO A 108 -3.90 6.74 8.71
N ARG A 109 -4.99 6.13 9.19
CA ARG A 109 -6.32 6.26 8.56
C ARG A 109 -6.87 7.68 8.69
N TYR A 110 -6.66 8.32 9.84
CA TYR A 110 -7.01 9.72 10.05
C TYR A 110 -6.21 10.66 9.16
N ILE A 111 -4.89 10.42 8.99
CA ILE A 111 -4.03 11.24 8.10
C ILE A 111 -4.54 11.21 6.67
N LEU A 112 -4.90 10.03 6.14
CA LEU A 112 -5.49 9.93 4.81
C LEU A 112 -6.80 10.71 4.71
N LYS A 113 -7.70 10.56 5.68
CA LYS A 113 -8.96 11.31 5.73
C LYS A 113 -8.75 12.82 5.69
N LYS A 114 -7.77 13.32 6.45
CA LYS A 114 -7.44 14.75 6.48
C LYS A 114 -7.00 15.25 5.10
N VAL A 115 -6.10 14.53 4.43
CA VAL A 115 -5.65 14.93 3.08
C VAL A 115 -6.76 14.82 2.04
N MET A 116 -7.67 13.84 2.19
CA MET A 116 -8.86 13.74 1.33
C MET A 116 -9.83 14.90 1.54
N GLU A 117 -9.96 15.41 2.78
CA GLU A 117 -10.77 16.61 3.04
C GLU A 117 -10.12 17.85 2.42
N ASP A 118 -8.78 18.00 2.49
CA ASP A 118 -8.06 19.07 1.78
C ASP A 118 -8.31 19.00 0.24
N ALA A 119 -8.36 17.79 -0.32
CA ALA A 119 -8.72 17.59 -1.74
C ALA A 119 -10.16 18.03 -2.03
N LYS A 120 -11.09 17.67 -1.15
CA LYS A 120 -12.51 18.00 -1.27
C LYS A 120 -12.76 19.51 -1.15
N GLU A 121 -12.02 20.21 -0.29
CA GLU A 121 -12.04 21.68 -0.23
C GLU A 121 -11.58 22.32 -1.55
N MET A 122 -10.73 21.66 -2.31
CA MET A 122 -10.34 22.07 -3.68
C MET A 122 -11.35 21.61 -4.75
N GLY A 123 -12.42 20.91 -4.35
CA GLY A 123 -13.43 20.34 -5.25
C GLY A 123 -13.00 19.03 -5.93
N TYR A 124 -12.08 18.26 -5.34
CA TYR A 124 -11.61 17.00 -5.89
C TYR A 124 -11.95 15.80 -4.99
N GLU A 125 -12.22 14.67 -5.66
CA GLU A 125 -12.30 13.34 -5.06
C GLU A 125 -11.11 12.52 -5.56
N PHE A 126 -10.51 11.71 -4.69
CA PHE A 126 -9.32 10.92 -5.02
C PHE A 126 -9.66 9.45 -5.15
N ASN A 127 -9.40 8.89 -6.33
CA ASN A 127 -9.64 7.49 -6.65
C ASN A 127 -8.33 6.76 -6.91
N VAL A 128 -8.23 5.52 -6.43
CA VAL A 128 -7.04 4.69 -6.56
C VAL A 128 -7.40 3.24 -6.89
N GLY A 129 -6.75 2.69 -7.93
CA GLY A 129 -6.74 1.25 -8.24
C GLY A 129 -5.35 0.68 -7.97
N PRO A 130 -5.19 -0.19 -6.98
CA PRO A 130 -3.90 -0.80 -6.68
C PRO A 130 -3.72 -2.09 -7.46
N GLU A 131 -2.46 -2.37 -7.85
CA GLU A 131 -2.00 -3.68 -8.34
C GLU A 131 -1.05 -4.25 -7.29
N LEU A 132 -1.41 -5.39 -6.66
CA LEU A 132 -0.63 -5.94 -5.56
C LEU A 132 -0.02 -7.27 -5.94
N GLU A 133 1.31 -7.31 -6.01
CA GLU A 133 2.09 -8.50 -6.23
C GLU A 133 2.49 -9.16 -4.90
N PHE A 134 2.57 -10.50 -4.90
CA PHE A 134 2.97 -11.28 -3.74
C PHE A 134 3.59 -12.62 -4.16
N PHE A 135 4.28 -13.27 -3.22
CA PHE A 135 4.85 -14.59 -3.43
C PHE A 135 4.15 -15.65 -2.59
N LEU A 136 4.04 -16.86 -3.15
CA LEU A 136 3.55 -18.05 -2.47
C LEU A 136 4.69 -19.07 -2.35
N PHE A 137 5.17 -19.30 -1.13
CA PHE A 137 6.24 -20.25 -0.84
C PHE A 137 5.74 -21.42 0.00
N HIS A 138 6.50 -22.52 -0.01
CA HIS A 138 6.26 -23.61 0.90
C HIS A 138 6.65 -23.24 2.33
N THR A 139 6.00 -23.88 3.28
CA THR A 139 6.49 -23.94 4.66
C THR A 139 7.40 -25.15 4.83
N ASP A 140 8.27 -25.13 5.84
CA ASP A 140 9.02 -26.31 6.25
C ASP A 140 8.14 -27.30 7.04
N ASP A 141 8.75 -28.40 7.51
CA ASP A 141 8.05 -29.44 8.26
C ASP A 141 7.50 -28.96 9.62
N ASP A 142 8.05 -27.88 10.16
CA ASP A 142 7.57 -27.22 11.39
C ASP A 142 6.51 -26.15 11.09
N GLY A 143 6.16 -25.92 9.82
CA GLY A 143 5.21 -24.91 9.37
C GLY A 143 5.80 -23.49 9.32
N LEU A 144 7.13 -23.34 9.38
CA LEU A 144 7.79 -22.03 9.29
C LEU A 144 7.91 -21.58 7.82
N PRO A 145 7.89 -20.27 7.57
CA PRO A 145 8.06 -19.71 6.22
C PRO A 145 9.42 -20.06 5.61
N THR A 146 9.41 -20.42 4.32
CA THR A 146 10.63 -20.60 3.51
C THR A 146 10.57 -19.72 2.26
N THR A 147 11.64 -19.71 1.46
CA THR A 147 11.66 -19.15 0.11
C THR A 147 11.68 -20.25 -0.96
N LEU A 148 11.24 -21.45 -0.62
CA LEU A 148 11.20 -22.59 -1.52
C LEU A 148 9.90 -22.61 -2.33
N SER A 149 10.02 -22.89 -3.63
CA SER A 149 8.91 -23.17 -4.53
C SER A 149 9.31 -24.31 -5.45
N HIS A 150 8.35 -25.11 -5.86
CA HIS A 150 8.54 -26.21 -6.82
C HIS A 150 8.24 -25.78 -8.25
N GLU A 151 7.67 -24.59 -8.44
CA GLU A 151 7.30 -24.12 -9.77
C GLU A 151 8.43 -23.38 -10.47
N SER A 152 8.30 -23.32 -11.79
CA SER A 152 9.15 -22.54 -12.69
C SER A 152 8.32 -21.70 -13.66
N ALA A 153 7.06 -21.43 -13.32
CA ALA A 153 6.17 -20.60 -14.11
C ALA A 153 6.69 -19.15 -14.22
N GLY A 154 6.28 -18.49 -15.28
CA GLY A 154 6.55 -17.09 -15.58
C GLY A 154 5.27 -16.33 -15.90
N TYR A 155 5.42 -15.16 -16.51
CA TYR A 155 4.33 -14.23 -16.76
C TYR A 155 3.21 -14.86 -17.60
N PHE A 156 1.98 -14.87 -17.03
CA PHE A 156 0.76 -15.44 -17.62
C PHE A 156 0.76 -16.96 -17.86
N ASP A 157 1.72 -17.69 -17.30
CA ASP A 157 1.66 -19.14 -17.32
C ASP A 157 0.45 -19.66 -16.52
N LEU A 158 -0.03 -20.84 -16.89
CA LEU A 158 -1.19 -21.51 -16.29
C LEU A 158 -0.81 -22.92 -15.83
N GLY A 159 -1.72 -23.61 -15.14
CA GLY A 159 -1.50 -25.01 -14.78
C GLY A 159 -1.23 -25.90 -16.01
N PRO A 160 -0.28 -26.85 -15.95
CA PRO A 160 0.38 -27.35 -14.73
C PRO A 160 1.69 -26.61 -14.32
N LEU A 161 2.08 -25.54 -14.98
CA LEU A 161 3.29 -24.79 -14.64
C LEU A 161 3.08 -23.91 -13.40
N ASP A 162 1.96 -23.21 -13.35
CA ASP A 162 1.50 -22.41 -12.18
C ASP A 162 0.93 -23.34 -11.11
N LEU A 163 1.72 -23.60 -10.08
CA LEU A 163 1.29 -24.45 -8.95
C LEU A 163 0.54 -23.68 -7.86
N GLY A 164 0.54 -22.35 -7.93
CA GLY A 164 -0.21 -21.47 -7.04
C GLY A 164 -1.65 -21.19 -7.50
N GLU A 165 -2.05 -21.62 -8.71
CA GLU A 165 -3.33 -21.29 -9.34
C GLU A 165 -4.54 -21.60 -8.45
N ASN A 166 -4.58 -22.78 -7.80
CA ASN A 166 -5.69 -23.16 -6.92
C ASN A 166 -5.80 -22.25 -5.69
N ALA A 167 -4.67 -21.91 -5.06
CA ALA A 167 -4.67 -20.99 -3.92
C ALA A 167 -5.10 -19.59 -4.34
N ARG A 168 -4.60 -19.09 -5.48
CA ARG A 168 -4.97 -17.78 -6.04
C ARG A 168 -6.45 -17.74 -6.41
N ARG A 169 -7.00 -18.82 -7.02
CA ARG A 169 -8.43 -18.94 -7.30
C ARG A 169 -9.28 -18.85 -6.03
N ASP A 170 -8.91 -19.54 -4.98
CA ASP A 170 -9.67 -19.50 -3.72
C ASP A 170 -9.53 -18.14 -3.01
N MET A 171 -8.40 -17.43 -3.20
CA MET A 171 -8.25 -16.04 -2.77
C MET A 171 -9.24 -15.12 -3.49
N VAL A 172 -9.30 -15.22 -4.82
CA VAL A 172 -10.25 -14.46 -5.66
C VAL A 172 -11.68 -14.66 -5.21
N LEU A 173 -12.13 -15.92 -5.13
CA LEU A 173 -13.50 -16.21 -4.71
C LEU A 173 -13.81 -15.71 -3.29
N THR A 174 -12.84 -15.80 -2.36
CA THR A 174 -13.01 -15.29 -1.00
C THR A 174 -13.11 -13.76 -0.98
N LEU A 175 -12.34 -13.07 -1.82
CA LEU A 175 -12.40 -11.61 -1.97
C LEU A 175 -13.76 -11.18 -2.58
N GLU A 176 -14.24 -11.89 -3.61
CA GLU A 176 -15.56 -11.63 -4.20
C GLU A 176 -16.70 -11.85 -3.18
N ASP A 177 -16.61 -12.90 -2.35
CA ASP A 177 -17.55 -13.14 -1.24
C ASP A 177 -17.55 -11.99 -0.21
N MET A 178 -16.44 -11.23 -0.13
CA MET A 178 -16.29 -10.03 0.71
C MET A 178 -16.58 -8.73 -0.06
N GLY A 179 -17.19 -8.80 -1.23
CA GLY A 179 -17.64 -7.64 -1.99
C GLY A 179 -16.58 -6.95 -2.83
N PHE A 180 -15.40 -7.56 -3.02
CA PHE A 180 -14.40 -7.05 -3.96
C PHE A 180 -14.85 -7.30 -5.40
N GLU A 181 -14.68 -6.31 -6.26
CA GLU A 181 -14.80 -6.47 -7.71
C GLU A 181 -13.42 -6.78 -8.28
N ILE A 182 -13.15 -8.07 -8.56
CA ILE A 182 -11.87 -8.52 -9.08
C ILE A 182 -11.81 -8.28 -10.58
N GLU A 183 -10.76 -7.60 -11.06
CA GLU A 183 -10.54 -7.29 -12.47
C GLU A 183 -9.68 -8.34 -13.16
N SER A 184 -8.60 -8.79 -12.50
CA SER A 184 -7.73 -9.84 -13.01
C SER A 184 -7.01 -10.61 -11.90
N SER A 185 -6.53 -11.81 -12.25
CA SER A 185 -5.59 -12.57 -11.43
C SER A 185 -4.70 -13.43 -12.32
N HIS A 186 -3.40 -13.39 -12.12
CA HIS A 186 -2.45 -14.10 -12.96
C HIS A 186 -1.15 -14.45 -12.23
N HIS A 187 -0.37 -15.34 -12.84
CA HIS A 187 1.01 -15.60 -12.46
C HIS A 187 1.90 -14.47 -12.96
N GLU A 188 2.81 -13.99 -12.12
CA GLU A 188 3.76 -12.93 -12.44
C GLU A 188 5.08 -13.45 -13.02
N ALA A 189 6.02 -12.54 -13.35
CA ALA A 189 7.24 -12.86 -14.07
C ALA A 189 8.23 -13.74 -13.28
N ALA A 190 8.25 -13.64 -11.96
CA ALA A 190 9.13 -14.46 -11.13
C ALA A 190 8.43 -15.77 -10.71
N PRO A 191 9.17 -16.89 -10.60
CA PRO A 191 8.62 -18.13 -10.02
C PRO A 191 8.00 -17.90 -8.65
N ALA A 192 6.83 -18.45 -8.40
CA ALA A 192 6.00 -18.27 -7.20
C ALA A 192 5.42 -16.87 -6.99
N GLN A 193 5.49 -15.99 -7.97
CA GLN A 193 4.94 -14.64 -7.90
C GLN A 193 3.57 -14.58 -8.57
N HIS A 194 2.64 -13.89 -7.89
CA HIS A 194 1.24 -13.76 -8.29
C HIS A 194 0.79 -12.32 -8.15
N GLU A 195 -0.25 -11.97 -8.92
CA GLU A 195 -0.94 -10.69 -8.83
C GLU A 195 -2.45 -10.92 -8.88
N ILE A 196 -3.18 -10.14 -8.10
CA ILE A 196 -4.63 -10.05 -8.12
C ILE A 196 -5.00 -8.57 -8.10
N ASP A 197 -5.69 -8.12 -9.15
CA ASP A 197 -6.13 -6.75 -9.29
C ASP A 197 -7.61 -6.64 -8.96
N PHE A 198 -7.97 -5.61 -8.22
CA PHE A 198 -9.35 -5.28 -7.91
C PHE A 198 -9.65 -3.84 -8.29
N ARG A 199 -10.91 -3.59 -8.60
CA ARG A 199 -11.40 -2.32 -9.09
C ARG A 199 -11.01 -1.16 -8.17
N TYR A 200 -10.70 -0.02 -8.79
CA TYR A 200 -10.46 1.23 -8.08
C TYR A 200 -11.69 1.71 -7.30
N ASP A 201 -11.45 2.40 -6.22
CA ASP A 201 -12.47 3.07 -5.41
C ASP A 201 -11.89 4.37 -4.83
N GLU A 202 -12.68 5.09 -4.05
CA GLU A 202 -12.21 6.20 -3.23
C GLU A 202 -11.02 5.76 -2.35
N ALA A 203 -10.03 6.61 -2.19
CA ALA A 203 -8.74 6.25 -1.61
C ALA A 203 -8.83 5.63 -0.21
N LEU A 204 -9.76 6.07 0.65
CA LEU A 204 -9.94 5.48 1.98
C LEU A 204 -10.44 4.04 1.89
N THR A 205 -11.46 3.79 1.07
CA THR A 205 -11.99 2.45 0.79
C THR A 205 -10.89 1.56 0.20
N THR A 206 -10.12 2.08 -0.76
CA THR A 206 -9.00 1.34 -1.35
C THR A 206 -7.93 0.98 -0.32
N ALA A 207 -7.56 1.89 0.60
CA ALA A 207 -6.61 1.59 1.67
C ALA A 207 -7.14 0.50 2.62
N ASP A 208 -8.42 0.59 3.03
CA ASP A 208 -9.11 -0.44 3.82
C ASP A 208 -9.12 -1.80 3.08
N ASN A 209 -9.37 -1.79 1.77
CA ASN A 209 -9.35 -2.97 0.91
C ASN A 209 -7.95 -3.57 0.76
N ILE A 210 -6.88 -2.77 0.60
CA ILE A 210 -5.50 -3.28 0.58
C ILE A 210 -5.17 -4.02 1.87
N MET A 211 -5.55 -3.50 3.03
CA MET A 211 -5.33 -4.17 4.31
C MET A 211 -6.11 -5.48 4.42
N THR A 212 -7.36 -5.48 3.96
CA THR A 212 -8.23 -6.67 3.90
C THR A 212 -7.67 -7.72 2.93
N PHE A 213 -7.27 -7.29 1.74
CA PHE A 213 -6.62 -8.13 0.73
C PHE A 213 -5.40 -8.88 1.29
N LYS A 214 -4.50 -8.18 1.96
CA LYS A 214 -3.32 -8.79 2.60
C LYS A 214 -3.70 -9.83 3.65
N LEU A 215 -4.76 -9.60 4.40
CA LEU A 215 -5.29 -10.55 5.38
C LEU A 215 -5.85 -11.80 4.71
N VAL A 216 -6.68 -11.63 3.66
CA VAL A 216 -7.28 -12.73 2.89
C VAL A 216 -6.20 -13.60 2.25
N VAL A 217 -5.28 -12.99 1.50
CA VAL A 217 -4.20 -13.70 0.78
C VAL A 217 -3.38 -14.55 1.75
N LYS A 218 -2.93 -13.99 2.88
CA LYS A 218 -2.17 -14.75 3.89
C LYS A 218 -3.00 -15.87 4.53
N THR A 219 -4.28 -15.61 4.79
CA THR A 219 -5.17 -16.60 5.42
C THR A 219 -5.46 -17.76 4.51
N ILE A 220 -5.79 -17.50 3.24
CA ILE A 220 -6.11 -18.55 2.26
C ILE A 220 -4.84 -19.31 1.86
N ALA A 221 -3.69 -18.64 1.67
CA ALA A 221 -2.41 -19.33 1.44
C ALA A 221 -2.12 -20.34 2.55
N LYS A 222 -2.28 -19.95 3.83
CA LYS A 222 -2.09 -20.87 4.96
C LYS A 222 -3.01 -22.08 4.92
N ARG A 223 -4.24 -21.95 4.44
CA ARG A 223 -5.19 -23.08 4.28
C ARG A 223 -4.77 -24.05 3.18
N HIS A 224 -4.00 -23.58 2.20
CA HIS A 224 -3.38 -24.39 1.15
C HIS A 224 -1.99 -24.92 1.54
N GLY A 225 -1.55 -24.77 2.80
CA GLY A 225 -0.21 -25.19 3.24
C GLY A 225 0.93 -24.34 2.68
N LEU A 226 0.61 -23.10 2.24
CA LEU A 226 1.55 -22.14 1.67
C LEU A 226 1.75 -20.95 2.59
N HIS A 227 2.88 -20.28 2.42
CA HIS A 227 3.18 -18.98 3.03
C HIS A 227 3.10 -17.88 1.98
N ALA A 228 2.16 -16.96 2.13
CA ALA A 228 2.10 -15.75 1.31
C ALA A 228 2.94 -14.64 1.92
N THR A 229 3.82 -14.02 1.13
CA THR A 229 4.61 -12.87 1.56
C THR A 229 4.45 -11.69 0.61
N PHE A 230 4.31 -10.52 1.20
CA PHE A 230 4.34 -9.21 0.55
C PHE A 230 5.71 -8.53 0.67
N MET A 231 6.75 -9.30 0.92
CA MET A 231 8.12 -8.83 0.97
C MET A 231 8.54 -8.26 -0.39
N PRO A 232 9.08 -7.03 -0.48
CA PRO A 232 9.42 -6.41 -1.76
C PRO A 232 10.41 -7.20 -2.61
N LYS A 233 11.38 -7.89 -1.98
CA LYS A 233 12.38 -8.71 -2.65
C LYS A 233 12.73 -9.94 -1.81
N PRO A 234 11.93 -11.01 -1.89
CA PRO A 234 12.12 -12.17 -1.03
C PRO A 234 13.29 -13.07 -1.47
N LYS A 235 13.73 -12.96 -2.74
CA LYS A 235 14.76 -13.83 -3.30
C LYS A 235 15.71 -13.07 -4.22
N PHE A 236 17.00 -13.39 -4.13
CA PHE A 236 18.01 -12.85 -5.02
C PHE A 236 17.84 -13.35 -6.45
N GLY A 237 18.10 -12.50 -7.44
CA GLY A 237 18.17 -12.87 -8.86
C GLY A 237 16.83 -13.00 -9.60
N ILE A 238 15.69 -12.74 -8.93
CA ILE A 238 14.35 -12.73 -9.56
C ILE A 238 13.67 -11.37 -9.37
N ASN A 239 12.53 -11.10 -10.04
CA ASN A 239 11.75 -9.88 -9.82
C ASN A 239 11.25 -9.80 -8.38
N GLY A 240 10.99 -8.60 -7.90
CA GLY A 240 10.38 -8.34 -6.60
C GLY A 240 8.92 -7.92 -6.76
N SER A 241 8.20 -7.78 -5.65
CA SER A 241 6.78 -7.38 -5.62
C SER A 241 6.60 -5.87 -5.56
N GLY A 242 5.81 -5.35 -6.50
CA GLY A 242 5.31 -3.98 -6.51
C GLY A 242 3.91 -3.86 -5.91
N MET A 243 3.57 -2.64 -5.58
CA MET A 243 2.20 -2.20 -5.32
C MET A 243 2.00 -0.95 -6.18
N HIS A 244 1.68 -1.15 -7.46
CA HIS A 244 1.46 -0.04 -8.36
C HIS A 244 0.17 0.70 -8.00
N LEU A 245 0.23 2.02 -8.00
CA LEU A 245 -0.92 2.86 -7.64
C LEU A 245 -1.42 3.59 -8.88
N ASN A 246 -2.56 3.16 -9.40
CA ASN A 246 -3.28 3.82 -10.48
C ASN A 246 -4.17 4.91 -9.88
N MET A 247 -3.78 6.17 -10.03
CA MET A 247 -4.40 7.32 -9.37
C MET A 247 -5.14 8.21 -10.36
N SER A 248 -6.29 8.71 -9.96
CA SER A 248 -7.02 9.76 -10.66
C SER A 248 -7.76 10.66 -9.66
N ILE A 249 -8.08 11.88 -10.07
CA ILE A 249 -8.99 12.74 -9.33
C ILE A 249 -10.22 13.07 -10.17
N SER A 250 -11.36 13.17 -9.51
CA SER A 250 -12.63 13.57 -10.14
C SER A 250 -13.18 14.84 -9.49
N ARG A 251 -14.08 15.50 -10.22
CA ARG A 251 -14.89 16.60 -9.75
C ARG A 251 -16.32 16.33 -10.19
N ASP A 252 -17.25 16.30 -9.24
CA ASP A 252 -18.64 15.96 -9.50
C ASP A 252 -18.79 14.64 -10.29
N GLY A 253 -17.98 13.63 -9.95
CA GLY A 253 -17.95 12.33 -10.62
C GLY A 253 -17.29 12.30 -12.00
N ILE A 254 -16.73 13.43 -12.48
CA ILE A 254 -16.04 13.53 -13.79
C ILE A 254 -14.54 13.51 -13.57
N ASN A 255 -13.85 12.59 -14.24
CA ASN A 255 -12.39 12.50 -14.24
C ASN A 255 -11.77 13.78 -14.83
N VAL A 256 -10.99 14.51 -14.02
CA VAL A 256 -10.37 15.78 -14.43
C VAL A 256 -9.00 15.61 -15.09
N PHE A 257 -8.48 14.39 -15.15
CA PHE A 257 -7.18 14.15 -15.81
C PHE A 257 -7.24 14.09 -17.33
N GLN A 258 -8.44 14.02 -17.92
CA GLN A 258 -8.60 13.88 -19.36
C GLN A 258 -8.63 15.23 -20.07
N ASP A 259 -7.95 15.30 -21.22
CA ASP A 259 -8.11 16.34 -22.26
C ASP A 259 -7.88 15.71 -23.64
N ALA A 260 -8.96 15.54 -24.41
CA ALA A 260 -8.89 14.91 -25.74
C ALA A 260 -8.12 15.74 -26.77
N SER A 261 -7.82 17.00 -26.49
CA SER A 261 -7.05 17.91 -27.38
C SER A 261 -5.54 17.84 -27.17
N ASP A 262 -5.10 17.25 -26.04
CA ASP A 262 -3.69 17.11 -25.71
C ASP A 262 -3.03 15.92 -26.42
N GLU A 263 -1.72 15.98 -26.69
CA GLU A 263 -0.94 14.92 -27.36
C GLU A 263 -1.04 13.57 -26.62
N TYR A 264 -1.03 13.59 -25.28
CA TYR A 264 -1.13 12.40 -24.44
C TYR A 264 -2.53 12.18 -23.86
N GLY A 265 -3.49 13.05 -24.19
CA GLY A 265 -4.85 13.02 -23.67
C GLY A 265 -4.95 13.42 -22.20
N LEU A 266 -4.01 14.24 -21.71
CA LEU A 266 -3.89 14.68 -20.32
C LEU A 266 -4.27 16.15 -20.15
N SER A 267 -5.05 16.44 -19.12
CA SER A 267 -5.35 17.82 -18.72
C SER A 267 -4.16 18.50 -18.04
N LYS A 268 -4.25 19.81 -17.86
CA LYS A 268 -3.28 20.58 -17.09
C LYS A 268 -3.19 20.08 -15.64
N GLU A 269 -4.32 19.73 -15.05
CA GLU A 269 -4.38 19.14 -13.69
C GLU A 269 -3.60 17.85 -13.62
N ALA A 270 -3.71 16.96 -14.61
CA ALA A 270 -2.95 15.71 -14.66
C ALA A 270 -1.44 15.97 -14.73
N TYR A 271 -1.01 16.90 -15.59
CA TYR A 271 0.41 17.29 -15.66
C TYR A 271 0.89 17.88 -14.32
N CYS A 272 0.13 18.78 -13.72
CA CYS A 272 0.51 19.37 -12.44
C CYS A 272 0.56 18.32 -11.32
N PHE A 273 -0.37 17.37 -11.29
CA PHE A 273 -0.36 16.24 -10.36
C PHE A 273 0.91 15.40 -10.50
N ILE A 274 1.28 15.03 -11.74
CA ILE A 274 2.54 14.34 -12.04
C ILE A 274 3.74 15.17 -11.58
N GLY A 275 3.73 16.47 -11.87
CA GLY A 275 4.80 17.41 -11.49
C GLY A 275 4.98 17.48 -9.97
N GLY A 276 3.89 17.52 -9.21
CA GLY A 276 3.92 17.51 -7.74
C GLY A 276 4.48 16.21 -7.17
N ILE A 277 4.02 15.05 -7.68
CA ILE A 277 4.58 13.76 -7.28
C ILE A 277 6.10 13.71 -7.57
N MET A 278 6.53 14.12 -8.77
CA MET A 278 7.95 14.10 -9.14
C MET A 278 8.79 15.05 -8.28
N LYS A 279 8.26 16.20 -7.91
CA LYS A 279 8.91 17.19 -7.02
C LYS A 279 9.25 16.59 -5.65
N HIS A 280 8.32 15.86 -5.04
CA HIS A 280 8.44 15.28 -3.71
C HIS A 280 8.94 13.83 -3.71
N MET A 281 9.19 13.24 -4.88
CA MET A 281 9.36 11.79 -5.05
C MET A 281 10.42 11.17 -4.16
N LYS A 282 11.56 11.84 -3.94
CA LYS A 282 12.63 11.32 -3.09
C LYS A 282 12.19 11.16 -1.64
N ALA A 283 11.38 12.11 -1.14
CA ALA A 283 10.78 12.02 0.18
C ALA A 283 9.66 10.98 0.24
N LEU A 284 8.80 10.95 -0.80
CA LEU A 284 7.73 9.94 -0.91
C LEU A 284 8.27 8.51 -0.84
N THR A 285 9.47 8.26 -1.40
CA THR A 285 10.10 6.93 -1.40
C THR A 285 10.30 6.39 0.03
N PHE A 286 10.53 7.25 1.02
CA PHE A 286 10.65 6.82 2.42
C PHE A 286 9.38 6.20 2.99
N ILE A 287 8.21 6.61 2.49
CA ILE A 287 6.88 6.14 2.90
C ILE A 287 6.38 5.01 1.99
N THR A 288 6.62 5.12 0.69
CA THR A 288 6.15 4.14 -0.31
C THR A 288 7.04 2.91 -0.41
N ASN A 289 8.29 2.98 0.09
CA ASN A 289 9.30 1.92 0.08
C ASN A 289 10.00 1.87 1.46
N PRO A 290 9.27 1.42 2.52
CA PRO A 290 9.60 1.74 3.90
C PRO A 290 10.58 0.77 4.57
N SER A 291 11.10 -0.23 3.87
CA SER A 291 11.96 -1.25 4.47
C SER A 291 13.36 -1.27 3.83
N VAL A 292 14.35 -1.79 4.55
CA VAL A 292 15.66 -2.10 3.96
C VAL A 292 15.51 -2.98 2.72
N ASN A 293 14.57 -3.91 2.75
CA ASN A 293 14.31 -4.82 1.64
C ASN A 293 13.71 -4.14 0.41
N SER A 294 12.98 -3.04 0.56
CA SER A 294 12.44 -2.23 -0.53
C SER A 294 13.51 -1.81 -1.54
N TYR A 295 14.70 -1.45 -1.05
CA TYR A 295 15.82 -0.98 -1.88
C TYR A 295 16.59 -2.13 -2.56
N LYS A 296 16.31 -3.37 -2.21
CA LYS A 296 16.74 -4.56 -2.95
C LYS A 296 15.84 -4.86 -4.15
N ARG A 297 14.61 -4.34 -4.15
CA ARG A 297 13.71 -4.32 -5.32
C ARG A 297 14.04 -3.17 -6.27
N LEU A 298 14.28 -1.96 -5.75
CA LEU A 298 14.53 -0.74 -6.54
C LEU A 298 15.94 -0.73 -7.14
N ILE A 299 16.26 -1.73 -7.96
CA ILE A 299 17.52 -1.89 -8.67
C ILE A 299 17.29 -2.13 -10.16
N PRO A 300 18.21 -1.70 -11.06
CA PRO A 300 18.07 -1.92 -12.49
C PRO A 300 17.99 -3.40 -12.86
N GLY A 301 17.20 -3.72 -13.91
CA GLY A 301 17.15 -5.07 -14.50
C GLY A 301 16.07 -6.01 -13.93
N PHE A 302 15.20 -5.54 -13.03
CA PHE A 302 14.16 -6.34 -12.39
C PHE A 302 12.78 -5.65 -12.38
N GLU A 303 12.46 -4.95 -13.47
CA GLU A 303 11.16 -4.31 -13.72
C GLU A 303 10.69 -3.31 -12.66
N ALA A 304 11.58 -2.87 -11.78
CA ALA A 304 11.31 -1.83 -10.79
C ALA A 304 11.93 -0.50 -11.21
N PRO A 305 11.23 0.65 -11.04
CA PRO A 305 11.75 1.95 -11.43
C PRO A 305 12.87 2.41 -10.48
N VAL A 306 13.91 3.02 -11.06
CA VAL A 306 15.06 3.58 -10.32
C VAL A 306 15.23 5.07 -10.60
N TYR A 307 14.62 5.56 -11.69
CA TYR A 307 14.78 6.91 -12.19
C TYR A 307 13.47 7.68 -12.13
N ILE A 308 13.53 8.93 -11.66
CA ILE A 308 12.38 9.84 -11.58
C ILE A 308 12.10 10.40 -12.98
N ALA A 309 11.21 9.74 -13.70
CA ALA A 309 10.77 10.09 -15.04
C ALA A 309 9.33 9.64 -15.24
N TRP A 310 8.66 10.19 -16.26
CA TRP A 310 7.32 9.75 -16.64
C TRP A 310 7.24 9.48 -18.16
N SER A 311 6.30 8.61 -18.57
CA SER A 311 6.04 8.29 -19.97
C SER A 311 4.61 7.83 -20.20
N ALA A 312 4.09 8.13 -21.39
CA ALA A 312 2.85 7.57 -21.91
C ALA A 312 3.07 6.39 -22.90
N LYS A 313 4.32 5.97 -23.13
CA LYS A 313 4.66 5.01 -24.21
C LYS A 313 5.53 3.83 -23.78
N ASN A 314 6.08 3.84 -22.56
CA ASN A 314 6.91 2.74 -22.11
C ASN A 314 6.69 2.44 -20.61
N ARG A 315 7.15 1.26 -20.13
CA ARG A 315 6.96 0.77 -18.77
C ARG A 315 8.18 0.96 -17.84
N THR A 316 9.27 1.54 -18.35
CA THR A 316 10.51 1.70 -17.56
C THR A 316 10.52 2.89 -16.60
N PRO A 317 9.80 4.02 -16.85
CA PRO A 317 9.75 5.13 -15.94
C PRO A 317 8.98 4.84 -14.65
N LEU A 318 9.24 5.69 -13.66
CA LEU A 318 8.56 5.73 -12.37
C LEU A 318 7.06 5.96 -12.49
N ILE A 319 6.66 6.90 -13.34
CA ILE A 319 5.27 7.25 -13.61
C ILE A 319 4.93 6.86 -15.03
N ARG A 320 3.91 6.02 -15.16
CA ARG A 320 3.37 5.59 -16.46
C ARG A 320 1.95 6.13 -16.62
N ILE A 321 1.63 6.53 -17.85
CA ILE A 321 0.25 6.84 -18.24
C ILE A 321 -0.28 5.64 -19.03
N PRO A 322 -1.17 4.81 -18.46
CA PRO A 322 -1.77 3.68 -19.16
C PRO A 322 -2.48 4.09 -20.46
N GLY A 323 -2.70 3.16 -21.37
CA GLY A 323 -3.21 3.45 -22.72
C GLY A 323 -4.67 3.92 -22.79
N THR A 324 -5.49 3.59 -21.79
CA THR A 324 -6.89 4.02 -21.72
C THR A 324 -7.01 5.52 -21.44
N ARG A 325 -8.03 6.16 -22.01
CA ARG A 325 -8.31 7.60 -21.90
C ARG A 325 -9.80 7.81 -21.55
N GLY A 326 -10.22 9.08 -21.53
CA GLY A 326 -11.56 9.45 -21.14
C GLY A 326 -11.75 9.32 -19.62
N GLU A 327 -12.84 8.75 -19.20
CA GLU A 327 -13.15 8.50 -17.79
C GLU A 327 -12.11 7.62 -17.07
N TYR A 328 -11.34 6.80 -17.81
CA TYR A 328 -10.30 5.92 -17.30
C TYR A 328 -8.90 6.51 -17.37
N THR A 329 -8.75 7.80 -17.66
CA THR A 329 -7.44 8.48 -17.65
C THR A 329 -6.87 8.50 -16.25
N ARG A 330 -5.65 7.94 -16.08
CA ARG A 330 -5.02 7.78 -14.78
C ARG A 330 -3.50 7.88 -14.85
N VAL A 331 -2.89 8.06 -13.71
CA VAL A 331 -1.44 8.11 -13.50
C VAL A 331 -1.06 6.89 -12.68
N GLU A 332 -0.20 6.03 -13.20
CA GLU A 332 0.33 4.85 -12.52
C GLU A 332 1.69 5.18 -11.89
N LEU A 333 1.77 5.13 -10.56
CA LEU A 333 3.03 5.24 -9.81
C LEU A 333 3.55 3.84 -9.50
N ARG A 334 4.78 3.53 -9.93
CA ARG A 334 5.29 2.16 -9.99
C ARG A 334 6.34 1.79 -8.94
N ASN A 335 6.88 2.76 -8.21
CA ASN A 335 7.86 2.46 -7.16
C ASN A 335 7.27 1.86 -5.89
N PRO A 336 6.04 2.19 -5.43
CA PRO A 336 5.54 1.66 -4.17
C PRO A 336 5.63 0.14 -4.14
N ASP A 337 5.86 -0.40 -2.96
CA ASP A 337 5.85 -1.85 -2.73
C ASP A 337 4.84 -2.24 -1.65
N PRO A 338 4.43 -3.52 -1.59
CA PRO A 338 3.35 -3.94 -0.69
C PRO A 338 3.71 -3.87 0.80
N SER A 339 4.96 -3.61 1.19
CA SER A 339 5.33 -3.40 2.59
C SER A 339 4.93 -2.02 3.10
N ALA A 340 4.58 -1.09 2.20
CA ALA A 340 4.11 0.24 2.57
C ALA A 340 2.79 0.18 3.36
N ASN A 341 2.64 1.14 4.28
CA ASN A 341 1.36 1.45 4.89
C ASN A 341 0.47 2.12 3.83
N PRO A 342 -0.65 1.51 3.39
CA PRO A 342 -1.43 2.03 2.28
C PRO A 342 -2.05 3.40 2.59
N TYR A 343 -2.47 3.65 3.83
CA TYR A 343 -3.05 4.94 4.22
C TYR A 343 -2.02 6.06 4.08
N LEU A 344 -0.81 5.86 4.61
CA LEU A 344 0.27 6.85 4.52
C LEU A 344 0.75 7.04 3.08
N ALA A 345 0.91 5.94 2.33
CA ALA A 345 1.33 6.00 0.94
C ALA A 345 0.35 6.81 0.08
N LEU A 346 -0.96 6.55 0.22
CA LEU A 346 -1.99 7.29 -0.51
C LEU A 346 -2.09 8.76 -0.04
N ALA A 347 -1.97 9.02 1.26
CA ALA A 347 -2.00 10.37 1.80
C ALA A 347 -0.87 11.24 1.22
N VAL A 348 0.38 10.75 1.24
CA VAL A 348 1.52 11.53 0.73
C VAL A 348 1.51 11.68 -0.78
N CYS A 349 1.02 10.68 -1.53
CA CYS A 349 0.84 10.77 -2.98
C CYS A 349 -0.22 11.82 -3.36
N LEU A 350 -1.38 11.81 -2.69
CA LEU A 350 -2.42 12.80 -2.90
C LEU A 350 -1.93 14.21 -2.57
N ALA A 351 -1.34 14.38 -1.39
CA ALA A 351 -0.82 15.68 -0.95
C ALA A 351 0.21 16.26 -1.93
N ALA A 352 1.15 15.43 -2.39
CA ALA A 352 2.15 15.83 -3.39
C ALA A 352 1.51 16.22 -4.74
N GLY A 353 0.52 15.45 -5.19
CA GLY A 353 -0.23 15.77 -6.41
C GLY A 353 -1.00 17.09 -6.30
N LEU A 354 -1.66 17.32 -5.16
CA LEU A 354 -2.39 18.55 -4.88
C LEU A 354 -1.46 19.77 -4.77
N ASP A 355 -0.27 19.61 -4.15
CA ASP A 355 0.76 20.66 -4.14
C ASP A 355 1.15 21.05 -5.57
N GLY A 356 1.38 20.06 -6.43
CA GLY A 356 1.65 20.33 -7.85
C GLY A 356 0.54 21.10 -8.55
N ILE A 357 -0.73 20.77 -8.27
CA ILE A 357 -1.88 21.49 -8.85
C ILE A 357 -1.96 22.92 -8.30
N LYS A 358 -1.79 23.12 -6.99
CA LYS A 358 -1.81 24.45 -6.33
C LYS A 358 -0.72 25.36 -6.87
N GLU A 359 0.50 24.85 -7.01
CA GLU A 359 1.67 25.57 -7.49
C GLU A 359 1.74 25.68 -9.02
N GLY A 360 0.93 24.92 -9.75
CA GLY A 360 1.01 24.83 -11.22
C GLY A 360 2.31 24.17 -11.70
N THR A 361 2.85 23.22 -10.93
CA THR A 361 4.13 22.57 -11.19
C THR A 361 4.04 21.62 -12.37
N MET A 362 4.63 21.98 -13.52
CA MET A 362 4.66 21.12 -14.70
C MET A 362 5.79 20.11 -14.60
N PRO A 363 5.57 18.84 -14.98
CA PRO A 363 6.63 17.86 -15.04
C PRO A 363 7.62 18.15 -16.17
N PRO A 364 8.85 17.63 -16.13
CA PRO A 364 9.74 17.66 -17.30
C PRO A 364 9.13 16.89 -18.48
N LYS A 365 9.77 16.97 -19.65
CA LYS A 365 9.30 16.26 -20.86
C LYS A 365 9.22 14.75 -20.62
N ALA A 366 8.19 14.12 -21.20
CA ALA A 366 8.02 12.66 -21.15
C ALA A 366 9.23 11.94 -21.75
N VAL A 367 9.65 10.86 -21.13
CA VAL A 367 10.77 10.03 -21.57
C VAL A 367 10.23 8.80 -22.29
N ASN A 368 10.13 8.86 -23.62
CA ASN A 368 9.53 7.81 -24.45
C ASN A 368 10.53 6.74 -24.94
N ARG A 369 11.69 6.65 -24.32
CA ARG A 369 12.71 5.63 -24.57
C ARG A 369 13.12 4.92 -23.27
N ASN A 370 13.78 3.78 -23.39
CA ASN A 370 14.25 3.04 -22.24
C ASN A 370 15.25 3.89 -21.42
N VAL A 371 14.86 4.27 -20.18
CA VAL A 371 15.68 5.12 -19.31
C VAL A 371 16.98 4.41 -18.90
N TYR A 372 16.99 3.09 -18.83
CA TYR A 372 18.16 2.30 -18.45
C TYR A 372 19.26 2.27 -19.54
N GLU A 373 18.90 2.47 -20.80
CA GLU A 373 19.83 2.55 -21.94
C GLU A 373 20.44 3.94 -22.12
N MET A 374 19.94 4.95 -21.39
CA MET A 374 20.47 6.31 -21.43
C MET A 374 21.81 6.39 -20.68
N THR A 375 22.76 7.15 -21.20
CA THR A 375 23.97 7.51 -20.47
C THR A 375 23.68 8.45 -19.30
N ASP A 376 24.61 8.58 -18.34
CA ASP A 376 24.47 9.54 -17.24
C ASP A 376 24.41 10.99 -17.73
N GLU A 377 25.13 11.31 -18.82
CA GLU A 377 25.10 12.62 -19.47
C GLU A 377 23.71 12.92 -20.07
N GLU A 378 23.14 11.97 -20.78
CA GLU A 378 21.79 12.10 -21.34
C GLU A 378 20.75 12.26 -20.23
N ARG A 379 20.79 11.43 -19.18
CA ARG A 379 19.89 11.59 -18.01
C ARG A 379 19.98 12.98 -17.41
N LYS A 380 21.20 13.50 -17.24
CA LYS A 380 21.42 14.85 -16.72
C LYS A 380 20.84 15.94 -17.62
N ILE A 381 20.98 15.81 -18.96
CA ILE A 381 20.39 16.74 -19.93
C ILE A 381 18.86 16.75 -19.81
N PHE A 382 18.24 15.57 -19.60
CA PHE A 382 16.79 15.45 -19.46
C PHE A 382 16.29 15.77 -18.03
N GLY A 383 17.19 16.11 -17.09
CA GLY A 383 16.83 16.37 -15.69
C GLY A 383 16.31 15.13 -14.95
N ILE A 384 16.72 13.92 -15.39
CA ILE A 384 16.30 12.66 -14.78
C ILE A 384 17.18 12.37 -13.57
N GLU A 385 16.58 12.40 -12.39
CA GLU A 385 17.23 12.06 -11.14
C GLU A 385 16.99 10.58 -10.77
N LYS A 386 17.77 10.09 -9.81
CA LYS A 386 17.59 8.74 -9.24
C LYS A 386 16.74 8.80 -7.98
N LEU A 387 15.97 7.75 -7.74
CA LEU A 387 15.41 7.45 -6.43
C LEU A 387 16.54 7.22 -5.41
N PRO A 388 16.29 7.42 -4.10
CA PRO A 388 17.22 7.00 -3.06
C PRO A 388 17.60 5.52 -3.22
N GLY A 389 18.87 5.20 -3.03
CA GLY A 389 19.39 3.84 -3.19
C GLY A 389 19.35 2.99 -1.91
N SER A 390 18.91 3.57 -0.80
CA SER A 390 18.82 2.90 0.50
C SER A 390 17.79 3.57 1.41
N LEU A 391 17.32 2.83 2.43
CA LEU A 391 16.38 3.35 3.42
C LEU A 391 16.90 4.61 4.11
N ILE A 392 18.19 4.65 4.45
CA ILE A 392 18.78 5.81 5.11
C ILE A 392 18.93 7.03 4.19
N GLU A 393 19.14 6.82 2.89
CA GLU A 393 19.10 7.91 1.90
C GLU A 393 17.69 8.47 1.77
N ALA A 394 16.68 7.61 1.68
CA ALA A 394 15.29 8.03 1.63
C ALA A 394 14.87 8.81 2.90
N ALA A 395 15.29 8.35 4.08
CA ALA A 395 15.06 9.06 5.33
C ALA A 395 15.68 10.47 5.31
N LYS A 396 16.90 10.62 4.75
CA LYS A 396 17.54 11.93 4.61
C LYS A 396 16.82 12.85 3.63
N GLU A 397 16.29 12.30 2.54
CA GLU A 397 15.48 13.10 1.59
C GLU A 397 14.14 13.50 2.21
N PHE A 398 13.49 12.61 2.97
CA PHE A 398 12.29 12.92 3.73
C PHE A 398 12.52 14.04 4.76
N GLN A 399 13.66 14.02 5.48
CA GLN A 399 14.00 15.07 6.45
C GLN A 399 14.24 16.45 5.82
N LYS A 400 14.51 16.54 4.53
CA LYS A 400 14.64 17.80 3.79
C LYS A 400 13.30 18.35 3.30
N ASP A 401 12.31 17.50 3.16
CA ASP A 401 10.99 17.83 2.63
C ASP A 401 10.02 18.16 3.76
N THR A 402 9.98 19.43 4.16
CA THR A 402 9.12 19.89 5.25
C THR A 402 7.65 19.76 4.92
N PHE A 403 7.27 19.88 3.64
CA PHE A 403 5.88 19.74 3.21
C PHE A 403 5.35 18.33 3.52
N ILE A 404 6.08 17.27 3.12
CA ILE A 404 5.64 15.89 3.37
C ILE A 404 5.65 15.58 4.88
N GLN A 405 6.61 16.12 5.65
CA GLN A 405 6.61 15.99 7.12
C GLN A 405 5.37 16.65 7.76
N GLU A 406 4.95 17.82 7.30
CA GLU A 406 3.75 18.51 7.78
C GLU A 406 2.47 17.71 7.51
N ILE A 407 2.38 17.01 6.37
CA ILE A 407 1.26 16.13 6.04
C ILE A 407 1.12 14.98 7.06
N LEU A 408 2.24 14.36 7.42
CA LEU A 408 2.25 13.25 8.38
C LEU A 408 2.15 13.71 9.84
N GLY A 409 2.45 14.99 10.10
CA GLY A 409 2.56 15.55 11.44
C GLY A 409 3.92 15.30 12.10
N GLU A 410 4.29 16.16 13.03
CA GLU A 410 5.61 16.16 13.67
C GLU A 410 5.87 14.88 14.46
N ASP A 411 4.90 14.42 15.24
CA ASP A 411 5.05 13.25 16.12
C ASP A 411 5.23 11.96 15.31
N LEU A 412 4.38 11.72 14.31
CA LEU A 412 4.51 10.55 13.45
C LEU A 412 5.82 10.61 12.66
N SER A 413 6.14 11.75 12.04
CA SER A 413 7.38 11.92 11.27
C SER A 413 8.61 11.59 12.10
N ARG A 414 8.69 12.10 13.33
CA ARG A 414 9.79 11.84 14.27
C ARG A 414 9.90 10.34 14.61
N LYS A 415 8.79 9.74 15.06
CA LYS A 415 8.72 8.30 15.43
C LYS A 415 9.10 7.40 14.26
N TYR A 416 8.60 7.74 13.06
CA TYR A 416 8.87 6.96 11.86
C TYR A 416 10.35 7.02 11.46
N ILE A 417 10.97 8.22 11.51
CA ILE A 417 12.40 8.40 11.27
C ILE A 417 13.24 7.59 12.28
N GLU A 418 12.92 7.69 13.58
CA GLU A 418 13.64 7.00 14.64
C GLU A 418 13.57 5.47 14.45
N ALA A 419 12.38 4.92 14.21
CA ALA A 419 12.19 3.48 13.99
C ALA A 419 12.94 2.98 12.74
N LYS A 420 12.86 3.73 11.62
CA LYS A 420 13.53 3.36 10.38
C LYS A 420 15.06 3.53 10.44
N ALA A 421 15.54 4.49 11.19
CA ALA A 421 16.97 4.60 11.48
C ALA A 421 17.47 3.41 12.31
N PHE A 422 16.69 2.95 13.29
CA PHE A 422 16.99 1.75 14.07
C PHE A 422 16.99 0.49 13.19
N GLU A 423 15.96 0.28 12.35
CA GLU A 423 15.90 -0.82 11.37
C GLU A 423 17.14 -0.86 10.48
N TYR A 424 17.53 0.30 9.94
CA TYR A 424 18.71 0.40 9.09
C TYR A 424 20.00 0.09 9.85
N GLN A 425 20.12 0.55 11.10
CA GLN A 425 21.31 0.30 11.93
C GLN A 425 21.41 -1.18 12.30
N ASP A 426 20.30 -1.84 12.64
CA ASP A 426 20.26 -3.28 12.91
C ASP A 426 20.68 -4.09 11.68
N TYR A 427 20.13 -3.74 10.51
CA TYR A 427 20.53 -4.36 9.24
C TYR A 427 22.03 -4.16 8.95
N ARG A 428 22.56 -2.95 9.15
CA ARG A 428 23.93 -2.58 8.78
C ARG A 428 25.01 -3.37 9.54
N ILE A 429 24.70 -3.84 10.74
CA ILE A 429 25.65 -4.62 11.55
C ILE A 429 25.61 -6.12 11.26
N GLN A 430 24.66 -6.58 10.42
CA GLN A 430 24.58 -7.99 10.03
C GLN A 430 25.75 -8.34 9.11
N ILE A 431 26.33 -9.52 9.35
CA ILE A 431 27.32 -10.11 8.45
C ILE A 431 26.61 -11.14 7.59
N THR A 432 26.56 -10.89 6.29
CA THR A 432 25.82 -11.72 5.34
C THR A 432 26.64 -12.89 4.82
N ASP A 433 25.96 -13.97 4.39
CA ASP A 433 26.65 -15.10 3.74
C ASP A 433 27.46 -14.65 2.53
N TRP A 434 26.96 -13.68 1.76
CA TRP A 434 27.67 -13.09 0.63
C TRP A 434 29.02 -12.46 1.05
N GLU A 435 29.08 -11.77 2.20
CA GLU A 435 30.33 -11.20 2.72
C GLU A 435 31.29 -12.30 3.13
N LEU A 436 30.81 -13.34 3.79
CA LEU A 436 31.61 -14.49 4.19
C LEU A 436 32.18 -15.22 2.97
N GLU A 437 31.33 -15.52 1.97
CA GLU A 437 31.77 -16.14 0.71
C GLU A 437 32.78 -15.28 -0.04
N LYS A 438 32.59 -13.96 -0.05
CA LYS A 438 33.42 -13.04 -0.81
C LYS A 438 34.74 -12.72 -0.16
N TYR A 439 34.78 -12.60 1.16
CA TYR A 439 35.92 -12.00 1.86
C TYR A 439 36.66 -12.96 2.81
N LEU A 440 36.01 -13.98 3.37
CA LEU A 440 36.60 -14.83 4.41
C LEU A 440 37.89 -15.52 4.00
N HIS A 441 38.01 -15.89 2.72
CA HIS A 441 39.22 -16.54 2.18
C HIS A 441 40.20 -15.58 1.52
N LEU A 442 39.79 -14.32 1.29
CA LEU A 442 40.64 -13.36 0.56
C LEU A 442 41.37 -12.38 1.48
N LEU A 443 40.84 -12.14 2.66
CA LEU A 443 41.36 -11.19 3.65
C LEU A 443 41.78 -11.91 4.93
#